data_496e794686ea47da24bddcc8098fca53
#
_entry.id   496e794686ea47da24bddcc8098fca53
#
_cell.length_a   1.000
_cell.length_b   1.000
_cell.length_c   1.000
_cell.angle_alpha   90.00
_cell.angle_beta   90.00
_cell.angle_gamma   90.00
#
_symmetry.space_group_name_H-M   'P 1'
#
loop_
_entity.id
_entity.type
_entity.pdbx_description
1 polymer ?
#
loop_
_entity_poly.entity_id
_entity_poly.type
_entity_poly.pdbx_seq_one_letter_code
_entity_poly.pdbx_strand_id
1 'polypeptide(L)'
;NRDIASLANSGEFRSDLYYRLNVLTVTMPALADRGEDIILLANHFARQTAKRYGLDEPALSPDCKKEMMSYDWPGNVREMKHMIERAVLLSAGTSIESNMLQLPAAENTNELSEALLDESATLGEAELTLIKQAMMRTNGNVSKAARELGVSRMALRYRLKKYNL
;
A
#
# COMPACT_ATOMS: atom_id res chain seq x y z
N ASN A 1 1.71 -5.77 -16.39
CA ASN A 1 1.92 -4.41 -15.89
C ASN A 1 2.90 -3.58 -16.76
N ARG A 2 3.17 -4.00 -17.99
CA ARG A 2 3.98 -3.22 -18.94
C ARG A 2 3.11 -2.82 -20.11
N ASP A 3 3.36 -1.63 -20.66
CA ASP A 3 2.72 -1.20 -21.91
C ASP A 3 3.31 -1.99 -23.08
N ILE A 4 2.57 -3.00 -23.53
CA ILE A 4 2.97 -3.89 -24.61
C ILE A 4 3.11 -3.12 -25.94
N ALA A 5 2.34 -2.02 -26.12
CA ALA A 5 2.44 -1.18 -27.31
C ALA A 5 3.81 -0.48 -27.38
N SER A 6 4.23 0.11 -26.25
CA SER A 6 5.56 0.74 -26.15
C SER A 6 6.68 -0.28 -26.36
N LEU A 7 6.56 -1.48 -25.77
CA LEU A 7 7.54 -2.56 -25.95
C LEU A 7 7.60 -3.08 -27.40
N ALA A 8 6.48 -3.10 -28.11
CA ALA A 8 6.46 -3.46 -29.53
C ALA A 8 7.12 -2.37 -30.40
N ASN A 9 6.95 -1.11 -30.06
CA ASN A 9 7.58 0.02 -30.73
C ASN A 9 9.09 0.09 -30.48
N SER A 10 9.56 -0.26 -29.27
CA SER A 10 10.99 -0.32 -28.94
C SER A 10 11.70 -1.59 -29.47
N GLY A 11 10.96 -2.55 -30.02
CA GLY A 11 11.50 -3.82 -30.49
C GLY A 11 11.74 -4.87 -29.40
N GLU A 12 11.43 -4.57 -28.14
CA GLU A 12 11.51 -5.50 -27.00
C GLU A 12 10.39 -6.55 -27.01
N PHE A 13 9.31 -6.29 -27.78
CA PHE A 13 8.21 -7.21 -27.99
C PHE A 13 7.95 -7.35 -29.51
N ARG A 14 7.72 -8.58 -29.97
CA ARG A 14 7.46 -8.84 -31.39
C ARG A 14 6.17 -8.17 -31.86
N SER A 15 6.27 -7.32 -32.88
CA SER A 15 5.16 -6.55 -33.44
C SER A 15 4.06 -7.46 -34.01
N ASP A 16 4.43 -8.59 -34.64
CA ASP A 16 3.45 -9.54 -35.19
C ASP A 16 2.59 -10.18 -34.08
N LEU A 17 3.18 -10.44 -32.91
CA LEU A 17 2.47 -10.95 -31.75
C LEU A 17 1.55 -9.89 -31.15
N TYR A 18 2.04 -8.65 -31.06
CA TYR A 18 1.24 -7.52 -30.57
C TYR A 18 -0.05 -7.33 -31.39
N TYR A 19 0.04 -7.30 -32.73
CA TYR A 19 -1.13 -7.14 -33.58
C TYR A 19 -2.10 -8.32 -33.53
N ARG A 20 -1.63 -9.53 -33.23
CA ARG A 20 -2.50 -10.70 -33.03
C ARG A 20 -3.23 -10.69 -31.68
N LEU A 21 -2.63 -10.12 -30.64
CA LEU A 21 -3.23 -9.99 -29.31
C LEU A 21 -4.15 -8.79 -29.20
N ASN A 22 -3.79 -7.67 -29.83
CA ASN A 22 -4.49 -6.40 -29.73
C ASN A 22 -5.70 -6.30 -30.70
N VAL A 23 -6.60 -7.30 -30.61
CA VAL A 23 -7.83 -7.32 -31.42
C VAL A 23 -8.91 -6.40 -30.81
N LEU A 24 -9.00 -6.38 -29.49
CA LEU A 24 -9.93 -5.56 -28.73
C LEU A 24 -9.25 -5.10 -27.44
N THR A 25 -9.13 -3.78 -27.26
CA THR A 25 -8.57 -3.19 -26.05
C THR A 25 -9.69 -2.67 -25.16
N VAL A 26 -9.74 -3.14 -23.92
CA VAL A 26 -10.63 -2.61 -22.87
C VAL A 26 -9.77 -2.03 -21.77
N THR A 27 -9.95 -0.75 -21.50
CA THR A 27 -9.26 -0.05 -20.41
C THR A 27 -10.11 -0.10 -19.15
N MET A 28 -9.57 -0.70 -18.11
CA MET A 28 -10.21 -0.72 -16.78
C MET A 28 -9.76 0.49 -15.98
N PRO A 29 -10.69 1.33 -15.46
CA PRO A 29 -10.33 2.43 -14.58
C PRO A 29 -9.73 1.90 -13.27
N ALA A 30 -8.84 2.69 -12.66
CA ALA A 30 -8.32 2.40 -11.32
C ALA A 30 -9.47 2.36 -10.30
N LEU A 31 -9.25 1.69 -9.18
CA LEU A 31 -10.30 1.56 -8.17
C LEU A 31 -10.69 2.93 -7.57
N ALA A 32 -9.70 3.80 -7.36
CA ALA A 32 -9.92 5.17 -6.89
C ALA A 32 -10.90 5.97 -7.78
N ASP A 33 -10.89 5.71 -9.10
CA ASP A 33 -11.72 6.43 -10.08
C ASP A 33 -13.16 5.88 -10.16
N ARG A 34 -13.49 4.81 -9.40
CA ARG A 34 -14.80 4.14 -9.50
C ARG A 34 -15.85 4.64 -8.50
N GLY A 35 -15.51 5.62 -7.67
CA GLY A 35 -16.46 6.24 -6.75
C GLY A 35 -17.16 5.22 -5.85
N GLU A 36 -18.50 5.16 -5.91
CA GLU A 36 -19.32 4.30 -5.03
C GLU A 36 -19.08 2.79 -5.20
N ASP A 37 -18.49 2.35 -6.32
CA ASP A 37 -18.13 0.94 -6.53
C ASP A 37 -17.15 0.45 -5.45
N ILE A 38 -16.34 1.35 -4.87
CA ILE A 38 -15.44 1.05 -3.76
C ILE A 38 -16.23 0.41 -2.61
N ILE A 39 -17.33 1.02 -2.20
CA ILE A 39 -18.14 0.55 -1.09
C ILE A 39 -18.92 -0.72 -1.46
N LEU A 40 -19.40 -0.83 -2.69
CA LEU A 40 -20.06 -2.04 -3.19
C LEU A 40 -19.14 -3.25 -3.16
N LEU A 41 -17.90 -3.08 -3.64
CA LEU A 41 -16.86 -4.12 -3.63
C LEU A 41 -16.43 -4.49 -2.21
N ALA A 42 -16.26 -3.50 -1.33
CA ALA A 42 -15.92 -3.74 0.06
C ALA A 42 -16.99 -4.58 0.78
N ASN A 43 -18.27 -4.23 0.64
CA ASN A 43 -19.37 -5.02 1.19
C ASN A 43 -19.43 -6.43 0.58
N HIS A 44 -19.18 -6.57 -0.72
CA HIS A 44 -19.13 -7.88 -1.37
C HIS A 44 -18.03 -8.76 -0.77
N PHE A 45 -16.82 -8.23 -0.58
CA PHE A 45 -15.70 -8.98 0.00
C PHE A 45 -15.92 -9.27 1.49
N ALA A 46 -16.51 -8.33 2.25
CA ALA A 46 -16.87 -8.55 3.65
C ALA A 46 -17.84 -9.72 3.80
N ARG A 47 -18.92 -9.73 3.02
CA ARG A 47 -19.91 -10.82 2.98
C ARG A 47 -19.27 -12.15 2.58
N GLN A 48 -18.46 -12.15 1.52
CA GLN A 48 -17.79 -13.36 1.04
C GLN A 48 -16.86 -13.95 2.09
N THR A 49 -16.11 -13.08 2.79
CA THR A 49 -15.18 -13.49 3.85
C THR A 49 -15.92 -13.99 5.08
N ALA A 50 -16.92 -13.26 5.56
CA ALA A 50 -17.75 -13.67 6.69
C ALA A 50 -18.35 -15.07 6.44
N LYS A 51 -18.93 -15.29 5.25
CA LYS A 51 -19.47 -16.60 4.86
C LYS A 51 -18.42 -17.71 4.86
N ARG A 52 -17.18 -17.39 4.38
CA ARG A 52 -16.09 -18.38 4.35
C ARG A 52 -15.64 -18.83 5.73
N TYR A 53 -15.65 -17.94 6.70
CA TYR A 53 -15.18 -18.19 8.06
C TYR A 53 -16.32 -18.48 9.05
N GLY A 54 -17.55 -18.54 8.61
CA GLY A 54 -18.73 -18.82 9.46
C GLY A 54 -19.00 -17.69 10.46
N LEU A 55 -18.69 -16.45 10.10
CA LEU A 55 -18.93 -15.25 10.89
C LEU A 55 -20.21 -14.55 10.41
N ASP A 56 -20.79 -13.72 11.28
CA ASP A 56 -21.87 -12.80 10.89
C ASP A 56 -21.33 -11.75 9.91
N GLU A 57 -22.19 -11.25 9.00
CA GLU A 57 -21.83 -10.23 8.03
C GLU A 57 -21.58 -8.88 8.74
N PRO A 58 -20.34 -8.38 8.80
CA PRO A 58 -20.05 -7.15 9.48
C PRO A 58 -20.49 -5.94 8.66
N ALA A 59 -21.00 -4.90 9.32
CA ALA A 59 -21.29 -3.62 8.71
C ALA A 59 -20.00 -2.75 8.64
N LEU A 60 -19.87 -1.97 7.55
CA LEU A 60 -18.82 -0.94 7.47
C LEU A 60 -19.29 0.32 8.21
N SER A 61 -18.53 0.82 9.18
CA SER A 61 -18.85 2.08 9.86
C SER A 61 -18.83 3.27 8.90
N PRO A 62 -19.53 4.37 9.20
CA PRO A 62 -19.51 5.58 8.36
C PRO A 62 -18.10 6.14 8.15
N ASP A 63 -17.27 6.13 9.19
CA ASP A 63 -15.88 6.61 9.13
C ASP A 63 -15.01 5.70 8.27
N CYS A 64 -15.19 4.39 8.38
CA CYS A 64 -14.55 3.40 7.52
C CYS A 64 -14.87 3.66 6.03
N LYS A 65 -16.15 3.88 5.69
CA LYS A 65 -16.56 4.18 4.31
C LYS A 65 -15.92 5.46 3.80
N LYS A 66 -15.88 6.51 4.62
CA LYS A 66 -15.28 7.80 4.26
C LYS A 66 -13.78 7.64 3.97
N GLU A 67 -13.07 6.91 4.81
CA GLU A 67 -11.64 6.67 4.65
C GLU A 67 -11.35 5.84 3.40
N MET A 68 -12.13 4.79 3.13
CA MET A 68 -12.02 4.00 1.91
C MET A 68 -12.25 4.79 0.63
N MET A 69 -13.17 5.78 0.66
CA MET A 69 -13.44 6.66 -0.48
C MET A 69 -12.34 7.68 -0.75
N SER A 70 -11.53 8.02 0.25
CA SER A 70 -10.43 8.99 0.14
C SER A 70 -9.07 8.34 -0.12
N TYR A 71 -8.99 7.01 -0.10
CA TYR A 71 -7.74 6.28 -0.32
C TYR A 71 -7.49 5.97 -1.80
N ASP A 72 -6.23 6.06 -2.25
CA ASP A 72 -5.85 5.96 -3.67
C ASP A 72 -5.80 4.52 -4.23
N TRP A 73 -5.88 3.52 -3.37
CA TRP A 73 -5.91 2.10 -3.77
C TRP A 73 -4.79 1.70 -4.76
N PRO A 74 -3.51 1.88 -4.45
CA PRO A 74 -2.42 1.57 -5.37
C PRO A 74 -2.43 0.10 -5.82
N GLY A 75 -2.82 -0.83 -4.95
CA GLY A 75 -3.00 -2.25 -5.27
C GLY A 75 -4.40 -2.60 -5.81
N ASN A 76 -5.24 -1.58 -6.06
CA ASN A 76 -6.58 -1.72 -6.61
C ASN A 76 -7.43 -2.75 -5.85
N VAL A 77 -8.24 -3.53 -6.59
CA VAL A 77 -9.15 -4.55 -6.03
C VAL A 77 -8.44 -5.64 -5.24
N ARG A 78 -7.18 -5.97 -5.58
CA ARG A 78 -6.42 -6.99 -4.84
C ARG A 78 -6.06 -6.52 -3.43
N GLU A 79 -5.62 -5.30 -3.31
CA GLU A 79 -5.33 -4.66 -2.02
C GLU A 79 -6.59 -4.57 -1.16
N MET A 80 -7.67 -4.04 -1.72
CA MET A 80 -8.97 -3.95 -1.03
C MET A 80 -9.43 -5.30 -0.50
N LYS A 81 -9.38 -6.34 -1.34
CA LYS A 81 -9.79 -7.69 -0.93
C LYS A 81 -9.02 -8.19 0.28
N HIS A 82 -7.68 -8.07 0.29
CA HIS A 82 -6.85 -8.51 1.41
C HIS A 82 -7.10 -7.67 2.67
N MET A 83 -7.28 -6.37 2.50
CA MET A 83 -7.57 -5.45 3.59
C MET A 83 -8.91 -5.76 4.26
N ILE A 84 -9.97 -5.94 3.47
CA ILE A 84 -11.30 -6.31 3.98
C ILE A 84 -11.27 -7.71 4.61
N GLU A 85 -10.59 -8.68 4.00
CA GLU A 85 -10.47 -10.04 4.59
C GLU A 85 -9.85 -9.97 5.98
N ARG A 86 -8.78 -9.20 6.17
CA ARG A 86 -8.17 -8.97 7.46
C ARG A 86 -9.11 -8.25 8.45
N ALA A 87 -9.77 -7.18 7.99
CA ALA A 87 -10.68 -6.41 8.84
C ALA A 87 -11.88 -7.23 9.33
N VAL A 88 -12.45 -8.11 8.49
CA VAL A 88 -13.52 -9.05 8.89
C VAL A 88 -13.06 -10.01 9.99
N LEU A 89 -11.84 -10.55 9.85
CA LEU A 89 -11.28 -11.45 10.87
C LEU A 89 -11.03 -10.73 12.20
N LEU A 90 -10.56 -9.48 12.14
CA LEU A 90 -10.32 -8.65 13.33
C LEU A 90 -11.63 -8.21 14.01
N SER A 91 -12.67 -7.93 13.23
CA SER A 91 -14.00 -7.54 13.76
C SER A 91 -14.77 -8.70 14.36
N ALA A 92 -14.37 -9.94 14.10
CA ALA A 92 -15.05 -11.16 14.56
C ALA A 92 -16.58 -11.16 14.30
N GLY A 93 -17.00 -10.59 13.16
CA GLY A 93 -18.43 -10.50 12.77
C GLY A 93 -19.18 -9.30 13.35
N THR A 94 -18.49 -8.37 14.01
CA THR A 94 -19.07 -7.08 14.43
C THR A 94 -18.88 -6.00 13.36
N SER A 95 -18.97 -4.71 13.71
CA SER A 95 -18.71 -3.60 12.79
C SER A 95 -17.25 -3.49 12.43
N ILE A 96 -16.94 -3.21 11.16
CA ILE A 96 -15.59 -2.88 10.71
C ILE A 96 -15.38 -1.38 10.90
N GLU A 97 -14.48 -1.06 11.84
CA GLU A 97 -14.10 0.30 12.13
C GLU A 97 -12.87 0.73 11.30
N SER A 98 -12.68 2.05 11.14
CA SER A 98 -11.59 2.64 10.37
C SER A 98 -10.20 2.14 10.80
N ASN A 99 -9.97 2.01 12.11
CA ASN A 99 -8.70 1.52 12.66
C ASN A 99 -8.37 0.07 12.28
N MET A 100 -9.36 -0.73 11.87
CA MET A 100 -9.17 -2.12 11.44
C MET A 100 -8.69 -2.22 10.00
N LEU A 101 -8.91 -1.19 9.18
CA LEU A 101 -8.45 -1.15 7.80
C LEU A 101 -6.92 -1.08 7.71
N GLN A 102 -6.27 -0.40 8.68
CA GLN A 102 -4.82 -0.15 8.67
C GLN A 102 -4.35 0.39 7.32
N LEU A 103 -5.12 1.34 6.77
CA LEU A 103 -4.70 2.06 5.58
C LEU A 103 -3.37 2.75 5.88
N PRO A 104 -2.36 2.65 5.02
CA PRO A 104 -1.16 3.47 5.15
C PRO A 104 -1.61 4.94 5.14
N ALA A 105 -1.25 5.70 6.17
CA ALA A 105 -1.53 7.13 6.18
C ALA A 105 -0.93 7.73 4.89
N ALA A 106 -1.70 8.49 4.15
CA ALA A 106 -1.38 9.01 2.83
C ALA A 106 -0.09 9.88 2.75
N GLU A 107 0.54 10.14 3.90
CA GLU A 107 1.63 11.12 3.98
C GLU A 107 3.05 10.55 3.87
N ASN A 108 3.28 9.21 3.89
CA ASN A 108 4.66 8.72 3.99
C ASN A 108 5.02 7.48 3.14
N THR A 109 4.13 6.94 2.32
CA THR A 109 4.44 5.72 1.53
C THR A 109 5.08 6.02 0.17
N ASN A 110 4.89 7.21 -0.39
CA ASN A 110 5.50 7.56 -1.67
C ASN A 110 7.03 7.67 -1.59
N GLU A 111 7.57 8.34 -0.56
CA GLU A 111 9.02 8.51 -0.44
C GLU A 111 9.77 7.20 -0.17
N LEU A 112 9.14 6.28 0.60
CA LEU A 112 9.80 5.00 0.92
C LEU A 112 9.68 3.99 -0.22
N SER A 113 8.55 3.96 -0.94
CA SER A 113 8.36 3.08 -2.09
C SER A 113 9.13 3.59 -3.31
N GLU A 114 9.21 4.89 -3.55
CA GLU A 114 10.06 5.46 -4.60
C GLU A 114 11.55 5.24 -4.30
N ALA A 115 11.99 5.41 -3.05
CA ALA A 115 13.37 5.15 -2.65
C ALA A 115 13.77 3.66 -2.68
N LEU A 116 12.80 2.74 -2.57
CA LEU A 116 13.05 1.29 -2.66
C LEU A 116 12.85 0.73 -4.07
N LEU A 117 12.15 1.44 -4.96
CA LEU A 117 11.90 1.05 -6.35
C LEU A 117 12.90 1.69 -7.32
N ASP A 118 13.71 2.63 -6.86
CA ASP A 118 14.84 3.15 -7.63
C ASP A 118 15.94 2.09 -7.62
N GLU A 119 16.08 1.36 -8.72
CA GLU A 119 17.16 0.36 -8.94
C GLU A 119 18.56 0.96 -8.78
N SER A 120 18.69 2.29 -8.70
CA SER A 120 19.91 3.03 -8.46
C SER A 120 20.16 3.39 -6.99
N ALA A 121 19.16 3.25 -6.11
CA ALA A 121 19.29 3.63 -4.70
C ALA A 121 20.29 2.72 -3.98
N THR A 122 21.33 3.32 -3.44
CA THR A 122 22.31 2.59 -2.64
C THR A 122 21.77 2.23 -1.27
N LEU A 123 22.25 1.13 -0.70
CA LEU A 123 21.90 0.70 0.66
C LEU A 123 22.07 1.83 1.70
N GLY A 124 23.03 2.75 1.46
CA GLY A 124 23.28 3.93 2.29
C GLY A 124 22.19 4.99 2.24
N GLU A 125 21.58 5.21 1.08
CA GLU A 125 20.46 6.17 0.92
C GLU A 125 19.18 5.64 1.55
N ALA A 126 18.90 4.36 1.40
CA ALA A 126 17.80 3.70 2.10
C ALA A 126 17.97 3.75 3.63
N GLU A 127 19.21 3.51 4.13
CA GLU A 127 19.53 3.62 5.55
C GLU A 127 19.32 5.05 6.06
N LEU A 128 19.76 6.06 5.30
CA LEU A 128 19.62 7.48 5.64
C LEU A 128 18.14 7.88 5.75
N THR A 129 17.31 7.45 4.81
CA THR A 129 15.88 7.73 4.78
C THR A 129 15.16 7.12 5.99
N LEU A 130 15.45 5.86 6.31
CA LEU A 130 14.90 5.19 7.49
C LEU A 130 15.28 5.88 8.80
N ILE A 131 16.54 6.32 8.92
CA ILE A 131 17.02 7.05 10.10
C ILE A 131 16.31 8.39 10.24
N LYS A 132 16.18 9.18 9.15
CA LYS A 132 15.47 10.46 9.16
C LYS A 132 14.01 10.30 9.59
N GLN A 133 13.30 9.33 9.05
CA GLN A 133 11.91 9.05 9.40
C GLN A 133 11.75 8.65 10.88
N ALA A 134 12.59 7.74 11.38
CA ALA A 134 12.55 7.35 12.79
C ALA A 134 12.85 8.53 13.73
N MET A 135 13.78 9.41 13.37
CA MET A 135 14.08 10.62 14.14
C MET A 135 12.92 11.62 14.12
N MET A 136 12.24 11.81 13.00
CA MET A 136 11.03 12.65 12.91
C MET A 136 9.90 12.10 13.76
N ARG A 137 9.55 10.81 13.64
CA ARG A 137 8.47 10.17 14.43
C ARG A 137 8.73 10.22 15.93
N THR A 138 9.99 10.21 16.33
CA THR A 138 10.38 10.21 17.75
C THR A 138 10.74 11.61 18.27
N ASN A 139 10.47 12.68 17.49
CA ASN A 139 10.81 14.06 17.83
C ASN A 139 12.28 14.22 18.29
N GLY A 140 13.20 13.60 17.57
CA GLY A 140 14.63 13.67 17.86
C GLY A 140 15.12 12.75 19.00
N ASN A 141 14.25 11.91 19.56
CA ASN A 141 14.64 11.02 20.65
C ASN A 141 15.41 9.79 20.15
N VAL A 142 16.74 9.89 20.18
CA VAL A 142 17.66 8.84 19.70
C VAL A 142 17.42 7.47 20.35
N SER A 143 17.02 7.43 21.64
CA SER A 143 16.79 6.16 22.34
C SER A 143 15.48 5.48 21.87
N LYS A 144 14.44 6.26 21.58
CA LYS A 144 13.19 5.76 20.98
C LYS A 144 13.41 5.33 19.53
N ALA A 145 14.07 6.17 18.73
CA ALA A 145 14.38 5.86 17.32
C ALA A 145 15.24 4.60 17.17
N ALA A 146 16.25 4.40 18.03
CA ALA A 146 17.07 3.19 18.01
C ALA A 146 16.25 1.93 18.29
N ARG A 147 15.30 2.00 19.22
CA ARG A 147 14.40 0.89 19.53
C ARG A 147 13.44 0.59 18.38
N GLU A 148 12.90 1.61 17.74
CA GLU A 148 12.02 1.49 16.56
C GLU A 148 12.74 0.85 15.36
N LEU A 149 14.00 1.24 15.15
CA LEU A 149 14.85 0.70 14.08
C LEU A 149 15.51 -0.66 14.41
N GLY A 150 15.29 -1.20 15.61
CA GLY A 150 15.90 -2.47 16.01
C GLY A 150 17.43 -2.43 16.16
N VAL A 151 18.01 -1.23 16.37
CA VAL A 151 19.46 -1.06 16.49
C VAL A 151 19.85 -0.55 17.89
N SER A 152 21.11 -0.73 18.27
CA SER A 152 21.60 -0.16 19.53
C SER A 152 21.69 1.38 19.44
N ARG A 153 21.48 2.04 20.60
CA ARG A 153 21.61 3.52 20.70
C ARG A 153 22.99 4.02 20.22
N MET A 154 24.06 3.26 20.47
CA MET A 154 25.41 3.58 20.02
C MET A 154 25.53 3.49 18.50
N ALA A 155 24.97 2.44 17.91
CA ALA A 155 24.97 2.25 16.46
C ALA A 155 24.19 3.38 15.75
N LEU A 156 23.03 3.80 16.28
CA LEU A 156 22.29 4.90 15.70
C LEU A 156 23.05 6.24 15.82
N ARG A 157 23.68 6.53 16.97
CA ARG A 157 24.52 7.73 17.13
C ARG A 157 25.68 7.77 16.14
N TYR A 158 26.33 6.64 15.91
CA TYR A 158 27.40 6.57 14.92
C TYR A 158 26.91 6.90 13.51
N ARG A 159 25.71 6.38 13.14
CA ARG A 159 25.09 6.64 11.83
C ARG A 159 24.63 8.09 11.69
N LEU A 160 24.02 8.68 12.72
CA LEU A 160 23.65 10.10 12.75
C LEU A 160 24.89 10.99 12.52
N LYS A 161 26.01 10.68 13.18
CA LYS A 161 27.28 11.40 12.97
C LYS A 161 27.84 11.18 11.55
N LYS A 162 27.73 9.98 11.01
CA LYS A 162 28.19 9.64 9.64
C LYS A 162 27.42 10.44 8.58
N TYR A 163 26.11 10.65 8.78
CA TYR A 163 25.23 11.33 7.83
C TYR A 163 24.99 12.81 8.15
N ASN A 164 25.70 13.40 9.13
CA ASN A 164 25.54 14.79 9.57
C ASN A 164 24.09 15.18 9.98
N LEU A 165 23.41 14.30 10.70
CA LEU A 165 22.06 14.47 11.24
C LEU A 165 22.07 14.78 12.74
#